data_4d54c4e89a7a65c0b26d49a70c6e744e
#
_entry.id   4d54c4e89a7a65c0b26d49a70c6e744e
#
_cell.length_a   1.000
_cell.length_b   1.000
_cell.length_c   1.000
_cell.angle_alpha   90.00
_cell.angle_beta   90.00
_cell.angle_gamma   90.00
#
_symmetry.space_group_name_H-M   'P 1'
#
loop_
_entity.id
_entity.type
_entity.pdbx_description
1 polymer ?
#
loop_
_entity_poly.entity_id
_entity_poly.type
_entity_poly.pdbx_seq_one_letter_code
_entity_poly.pdbx_strand_id
1 'polypeptide(L)'
;MKSLESRGVTFDKISKEEAEKYFLVKNNYFRTACYRKNFEKNKKGKNNGKYIDLDFSQLVEISVLDMRYRYLIVHMCLDIEHALKVSLVSYFEENNVNTYTYVSRFLEEYEYIKANIVRMRNKSYCNNIIDKYFIFNDENDLIDWSNCPGWVMVEILAFGDFLEFYFFCKQELEGKAYLTDISENKSALYLIKNLRNACAHNNCIFENLRPKQSKPPTIVRRRVIQRSKYSKDTINKKLTVRPILEFVTLILVYDELVSEIIKKHRISELKLLFLERMKKNKEIFMKNSLILSSYRFIEDIIIGTFKEE
;
A
#
# COMPACT_ATOMS: atom_id res chain seq x y z
N MET A 1 -26.12 -13.72 12.10
CA MET A 1 -25.43 -14.99 12.50
C MET A 1 -25.84 -16.19 11.64
N LYS A 2 -27.14 -16.48 11.43
CA LYS A 2 -27.64 -17.64 10.62
C LYS A 2 -26.90 -17.85 9.28
N SER A 3 -26.56 -16.77 8.55
CA SER A 3 -25.82 -16.87 7.26
C SER A 3 -24.37 -17.35 7.39
N LEU A 4 -23.68 -17.10 8.49
CA LEU A 4 -22.34 -17.61 8.73
C LEU A 4 -22.37 -19.08 9.14
N GLU A 5 -23.28 -19.43 10.03
CA GLU A 5 -23.47 -20.79 10.52
C GLU A 5 -23.88 -21.76 9.40
N SER A 6 -24.84 -21.37 8.55
CA SER A 6 -25.25 -22.18 7.40
C SER A 6 -24.10 -22.45 6.41
N ARG A 7 -23.10 -21.60 6.41
CA ARG A 7 -21.86 -21.76 5.61
C ARG A 7 -20.73 -22.51 6.33
N GLY A 8 -21.00 -23.05 7.54
CA GLY A 8 -20.03 -23.86 8.30
C GLY A 8 -19.06 -23.07 9.14
N VAL A 9 -19.35 -21.80 9.48
CA VAL A 9 -18.57 -21.04 10.46
C VAL A 9 -19.01 -21.49 11.85
N THR A 10 -18.04 -21.87 12.71
CA THR A 10 -18.30 -22.22 14.11
C THR A 10 -18.17 -21.01 15.03
N PHE A 11 -18.66 -21.16 16.25
CA PHE A 11 -18.67 -20.13 17.29
C PHE A 11 -18.18 -20.75 18.63
N ASP A 12 -17.05 -21.47 18.54
CA ASP A 12 -16.55 -22.23 19.67
C ASP A 12 -15.75 -21.35 20.66
N LYS A 13 -15.10 -20.28 20.16
CA LYS A 13 -14.29 -19.35 20.96
C LYS A 13 -14.98 -18.02 21.27
N ILE A 14 -15.92 -17.62 20.44
CA ILE A 14 -16.74 -16.42 20.60
C ILE A 14 -18.17 -16.86 20.42
N SER A 15 -19.02 -16.68 21.42
CA SER A 15 -20.43 -17.07 21.36
C SER A 15 -21.19 -16.31 20.27
N LYS A 16 -22.36 -16.81 19.88
CA LYS A 16 -23.21 -16.12 18.86
C LYS A 16 -23.67 -14.76 19.34
N GLU A 17 -23.99 -14.65 20.62
CA GLU A 17 -24.43 -13.41 21.28
C GLU A 17 -23.29 -12.37 21.27
N GLU A 18 -22.06 -12.78 21.59
CA GLU A 18 -20.88 -11.92 21.51
C GLU A 18 -20.57 -11.51 20.06
N ALA A 19 -20.76 -12.43 19.11
CA ALA A 19 -20.58 -12.15 17.69
C ALA A 19 -21.63 -11.16 17.15
N GLU A 20 -22.88 -11.24 17.62
CA GLU A 20 -23.92 -10.24 17.29
C GLU A 20 -23.56 -8.86 17.86
N LYS A 21 -23.14 -8.81 19.12
CA LYS A 21 -22.66 -7.58 19.76
C LYS A 21 -21.45 -7.00 19.04
N TYR A 22 -20.52 -7.84 18.56
CA TYR A 22 -19.38 -7.40 17.77
C TYR A 22 -19.80 -6.68 16.50
N PHE A 23 -20.81 -7.19 15.77
CA PHE A 23 -21.31 -6.54 14.57
C PHE A 23 -22.12 -5.26 14.83
N LEU A 24 -22.74 -5.14 15.99
CA LEU A 24 -23.47 -3.93 16.36
C LEU A 24 -22.56 -2.78 16.79
N VAL A 25 -21.43 -3.09 17.42
CA VAL A 25 -20.63 -2.08 18.12
C VAL A 25 -19.24 -1.89 17.52
N LYS A 26 -18.58 -2.98 17.06
CA LYS A 26 -17.15 -2.95 16.73
C LYS A 26 -16.85 -3.03 15.24
N ASN A 27 -17.67 -3.72 14.46
CA ASN A 27 -17.40 -3.89 13.02
C ASN A 27 -18.68 -4.29 12.28
N ASN A 28 -18.69 -4.19 10.95
CA ASN A 28 -19.81 -4.62 10.15
C ASN A 28 -19.61 -6.03 9.57
N TYR A 29 -20.73 -6.66 9.21
CA TYR A 29 -20.75 -8.02 8.67
C TYR A 29 -19.92 -8.17 7.39
N PHE A 30 -20.01 -7.23 6.45
CA PHE A 30 -19.34 -7.36 5.15
C PHE A 30 -17.82 -7.38 5.31
N ARG A 31 -17.29 -6.47 6.12
CA ARG A 31 -15.85 -6.39 6.40
C ARG A 31 -15.30 -7.64 7.08
N THR A 32 -15.99 -8.11 8.13
CA THR A 32 -15.54 -9.31 8.84
C THR A 32 -15.69 -10.56 7.98
N ALA A 33 -16.79 -10.66 7.27
CA ALA A 33 -17.10 -11.82 6.45
C ALA A 33 -16.23 -11.95 5.18
N CYS A 34 -15.61 -10.87 4.69
CA CYS A 34 -14.80 -10.92 3.47
C CYS A 34 -13.57 -11.85 3.62
N TYR A 35 -12.98 -11.93 4.80
CA TYR A 35 -11.79 -12.75 5.09
C TYR A 35 -12.02 -14.26 4.95
N ARG A 36 -13.28 -14.73 4.89
CA ARG A 36 -13.64 -16.13 4.62
C ARG A 36 -13.02 -16.67 3.34
N LYS A 37 -12.70 -15.81 2.37
CA LYS A 37 -12.07 -16.21 1.10
C LYS A 37 -10.73 -16.91 1.28
N ASN A 38 -10.09 -16.74 2.44
CA ASN A 38 -8.82 -17.39 2.79
C ASN A 38 -9.00 -18.81 3.34
N PHE A 39 -10.22 -19.28 3.53
CA PHE A 39 -10.50 -20.60 4.08
C PHE A 39 -11.00 -21.57 3.00
N GLU A 40 -10.64 -22.84 3.18
CA GLU A 40 -11.06 -23.90 2.28
C GLU A 40 -12.53 -24.26 2.51
N LYS A 41 -13.14 -24.81 1.46
CA LYS A 41 -14.51 -25.32 1.51
C LYS A 41 -14.54 -26.80 1.20
N ASN A 42 -15.47 -27.52 1.84
CA ASN A 42 -15.79 -28.89 1.48
C ASN A 42 -16.28 -28.95 0.03
N LYS A 43 -15.71 -29.87 -0.74
CA LYS A 43 -16.01 -30.05 -2.18
C LYS A 43 -17.03 -31.16 -2.45
N LYS A 44 -17.34 -32.01 -1.44
CA LYS A 44 -18.20 -33.20 -1.58
C LYS A 44 -18.99 -33.46 -0.31
N GLY A 45 -20.04 -34.29 -0.41
CA GLY A 45 -20.85 -34.77 0.70
C GLY A 45 -21.84 -33.75 1.27
N LYS A 46 -22.41 -34.05 2.43
CA LYS A 46 -23.43 -33.22 3.12
C LYS A 46 -22.97 -31.82 3.48
N ASN A 47 -21.66 -31.60 3.60
CA ASN A 47 -21.05 -30.30 3.93
C ASN A 47 -20.50 -29.57 2.69
N ASN A 48 -20.86 -29.99 1.47
CA ASN A 48 -20.42 -29.32 0.26
C ASN A 48 -20.70 -27.80 0.31
N GLY A 49 -19.68 -26.99 -0.03
CA GLY A 49 -19.74 -25.52 0.00
C GLY A 49 -19.57 -24.89 1.38
N LYS A 50 -19.58 -25.66 2.48
CA LYS A 50 -19.30 -25.15 3.83
C LYS A 50 -17.79 -25.03 4.07
N TYR A 51 -17.40 -24.00 4.85
CA TYR A 51 -15.99 -23.80 5.23
C TYR A 51 -15.49 -24.92 6.13
N ILE A 52 -14.18 -25.18 6.00
CA ILE A 52 -13.45 -26.17 6.80
C ILE A 52 -12.67 -25.44 7.87
N ASP A 53 -12.77 -25.88 9.13
CA ASP A 53 -12.02 -25.34 10.28
C ASP A 53 -12.05 -23.81 10.38
N LEU A 54 -13.21 -23.19 10.12
CA LEU A 54 -13.40 -21.75 10.23
C LEU A 54 -14.25 -21.43 11.46
N ASP A 55 -13.62 -20.90 12.50
CA ASP A 55 -14.28 -20.30 13.66
C ASP A 55 -14.39 -18.79 13.52
N PHE A 56 -15.46 -18.19 14.06
CA PHE A 56 -15.71 -16.75 13.99
C PHE A 56 -14.55 -15.92 14.58
N SER A 57 -13.87 -16.42 15.62
CA SER A 57 -12.71 -15.76 16.23
C SER A 57 -11.57 -15.51 15.23
N GLN A 58 -11.38 -16.40 14.25
CA GLN A 58 -10.37 -16.22 13.21
C GLN A 58 -10.68 -15.02 12.30
N LEU A 59 -11.96 -14.81 11.98
CA LEU A 59 -12.38 -13.65 11.18
C LEU A 59 -12.18 -12.34 11.95
N VAL A 60 -12.49 -12.35 13.26
CA VAL A 60 -12.26 -11.21 14.16
C VAL A 60 -10.77 -10.90 14.23
N GLU A 61 -9.93 -11.90 14.44
CA GLU A 61 -8.48 -11.70 14.55
C GLU A 61 -7.87 -11.16 13.26
N ILE A 62 -8.22 -11.72 12.10
CA ILE A 62 -7.75 -11.19 10.80
C ILE A 62 -8.19 -9.73 10.63
N SER A 63 -9.42 -9.38 11.02
CA SER A 63 -9.92 -8.00 10.93
C SER A 63 -9.12 -7.03 11.78
N VAL A 64 -8.74 -7.42 13.00
CA VAL A 64 -7.90 -6.61 13.89
C VAL A 64 -6.48 -6.47 13.34
N LEU A 65 -5.89 -7.56 12.83
CA LEU A 65 -4.56 -7.54 12.23
C LEU A 65 -4.53 -6.69 10.96
N ASP A 66 -5.56 -6.79 10.11
CA ASP A 66 -5.70 -6.00 8.90
C ASP A 66 -5.84 -4.49 9.20
N MET A 67 -6.55 -4.12 10.27
CA MET A 67 -6.64 -2.73 10.73
C MET A 67 -5.26 -2.19 11.17
N ARG A 68 -4.53 -2.92 12.01
CA ARG A 68 -3.19 -2.52 12.48
C ARG A 68 -2.20 -2.44 11.32
N TYR A 69 -2.28 -3.39 10.40
CA TYR A 69 -1.50 -3.40 9.16
C TYR A 69 -1.75 -2.13 8.34
N ARG A 70 -3.01 -1.77 8.07
CA ARG A 70 -3.33 -0.56 7.30
C ARG A 70 -2.76 0.72 7.92
N TYR A 71 -2.84 0.88 9.23
CA TYR A 71 -2.29 2.05 9.91
C TYR A 71 -0.78 2.16 9.71
N LEU A 72 -0.05 1.07 9.94
CA LEU A 72 1.39 1.04 9.71
C LEU A 72 1.75 1.35 8.25
N ILE A 73 1.05 0.73 7.30
CA ILE A 73 1.30 0.93 5.87
C ILE A 73 1.06 2.36 5.42
N VAL A 74 0.00 3.01 5.91
CA VAL A 74 -0.25 4.43 5.58
C VAL A 74 0.93 5.29 6.03
N HIS A 75 1.45 5.09 7.24
CA HIS A 75 2.62 5.82 7.73
C HIS A 75 3.87 5.55 6.88
N MET A 76 4.15 4.29 6.56
CA MET A 76 5.28 3.94 5.69
C MET A 76 5.16 4.57 4.28
N CYS A 77 3.95 4.61 3.73
CA CYS A 77 3.72 5.25 2.43
C CYS A 77 3.89 6.78 2.49
N LEU A 78 3.51 7.43 3.59
CA LEU A 78 3.75 8.87 3.80
C LEU A 78 5.25 9.17 3.93
N ASP A 79 6.01 8.31 4.63
CA ASP A 79 7.47 8.44 4.73
C ASP A 79 8.12 8.34 3.32
N ILE A 80 7.66 7.40 2.47
CA ILE A 80 8.14 7.27 1.07
C ILE A 80 7.74 8.49 0.24
N GLU A 81 6.49 8.94 0.34
CA GLU A 81 6.01 10.14 -0.38
C GLU A 81 6.87 11.35 -0.04
N HIS A 82 7.13 11.57 1.25
CA HIS A 82 8.00 12.64 1.72
C HIS A 82 9.43 12.51 1.17
N ALA A 83 10.03 11.33 1.27
CA ALA A 83 11.39 11.11 0.78
C ALA A 83 11.54 11.35 -0.73
N LEU A 84 10.55 10.92 -1.54
CA LEU A 84 10.52 11.22 -2.98
C LEU A 84 10.38 12.72 -3.25
N LYS A 85 9.54 13.44 -2.49
CA LYS A 85 9.37 14.88 -2.62
C LYS A 85 10.66 15.63 -2.32
N VAL A 86 11.33 15.29 -1.21
CA VAL A 86 12.63 15.86 -0.85
C VAL A 86 13.67 15.56 -1.92
N SER A 87 13.77 14.31 -2.37
CA SER A 87 14.73 13.94 -3.41
C SER A 87 14.55 14.72 -4.71
N LEU A 88 13.30 14.96 -5.14
CA LEU A 88 13.03 15.72 -6.36
C LEU A 88 13.39 17.20 -6.20
N VAL A 89 13.06 17.83 -5.06
CA VAL A 89 13.41 19.23 -4.79
C VAL A 89 14.93 19.42 -4.72
N SER A 90 15.63 18.55 -3.97
CA SER A 90 17.11 18.56 -3.90
C SER A 90 17.73 18.42 -5.29
N TYR A 91 17.18 17.53 -6.11
CA TYR A 91 17.67 17.36 -7.48
C TYR A 91 17.53 18.64 -8.32
N PHE A 92 16.39 19.36 -8.19
CA PHE A 92 16.21 20.65 -8.88
C PHE A 92 17.26 21.68 -8.44
N GLU A 93 17.55 21.77 -7.16
CA GLU A 93 18.50 22.72 -6.61
C GLU A 93 19.94 22.40 -7.01
N GLU A 94 20.38 21.14 -6.86
CA GLU A 94 21.74 20.70 -7.18
C GLU A 94 22.09 20.87 -8.67
N ASN A 95 21.08 20.75 -9.56
CA ASN A 95 21.30 20.85 -11.00
C ASN A 95 20.87 22.22 -11.59
N ASN A 96 20.52 23.19 -10.75
CA ASN A 96 20.04 24.53 -11.17
C ASN A 96 18.92 24.47 -12.22
N VAL A 97 17.92 23.59 -12.01
CA VAL A 97 16.86 23.33 -12.95
C VAL A 97 15.88 24.50 -13.02
N ASN A 98 15.56 24.99 -14.23
CA ASN A 98 14.46 25.94 -14.39
C ASN A 98 13.10 25.24 -14.24
N THR A 99 12.64 25.09 -13.00
CA THR A 99 11.43 24.34 -12.67
C THR A 99 10.14 24.93 -13.21
N TYR A 100 10.11 26.24 -13.49
CA TYR A 100 8.95 26.92 -14.10
C TYR A 100 8.63 26.35 -15.49
N THR A 101 9.66 26.11 -16.31
CA THR A 101 9.52 25.48 -17.63
C THR A 101 8.96 24.05 -17.52
N TYR A 102 9.44 23.27 -16.55
CA TYR A 102 8.95 21.91 -16.35
C TYR A 102 7.50 21.87 -15.87
N VAL A 103 7.12 22.80 -14.98
CA VAL A 103 5.72 22.92 -14.52
C VAL A 103 4.81 23.30 -15.68
N SER A 104 5.20 24.29 -16.50
CA SER A 104 4.39 24.71 -17.67
C SER A 104 4.17 23.54 -18.63
N ARG A 105 5.23 22.86 -19.03
CA ARG A 105 5.13 21.71 -19.94
C ARG A 105 4.32 20.55 -19.36
N PHE A 106 4.50 20.27 -18.07
CA PHE A 106 3.73 19.23 -17.39
C PHE A 106 2.24 19.53 -17.38
N LEU A 107 1.85 20.76 -17.04
CA LEU A 107 0.44 21.16 -17.01
C LEU A 107 -0.18 21.27 -18.42
N GLU A 108 0.61 21.55 -19.46
CA GLU A 108 0.16 21.50 -20.86
C GLU A 108 -0.09 20.05 -21.31
N GLU A 109 0.78 19.10 -20.92
CA GLU A 109 0.64 17.69 -21.30
C GLU A 109 -0.45 16.96 -20.50
N TYR A 110 -0.63 17.33 -19.21
CA TYR A 110 -1.52 16.63 -18.27
C TYR A 110 -2.71 17.53 -17.86
N GLU A 111 -3.62 17.82 -18.80
CA GLU A 111 -4.76 18.72 -18.55
C GLU A 111 -5.63 18.34 -17.35
N TYR A 112 -5.80 17.04 -17.05
CA TYR A 112 -6.58 16.61 -15.90
C TYR A 112 -5.98 17.07 -14.58
N ILE A 113 -4.67 17.33 -14.51
CA ILE A 113 -4.00 17.89 -13.32
C ILE A 113 -4.49 19.30 -13.05
N LYS A 114 -4.71 20.13 -14.09
CA LYS A 114 -5.30 21.47 -13.94
C LYS A 114 -6.66 21.39 -13.23
N ALA A 115 -7.52 20.47 -13.68
CA ALA A 115 -8.81 20.23 -13.02
C ALA A 115 -8.69 19.74 -11.56
N ASN A 116 -7.63 18.97 -11.24
CA ASN A 116 -7.34 18.59 -9.87
C ASN A 116 -6.91 19.78 -9.02
N ILE A 117 -6.07 20.69 -9.54
CA ILE A 117 -5.65 21.92 -8.86
C ILE A 117 -6.85 22.81 -8.56
N VAL A 118 -7.75 23.04 -9.53
CA VAL A 118 -9.02 23.77 -9.31
C VAL A 118 -9.85 23.15 -8.18
N ARG A 119 -9.98 21.82 -8.15
CA ARG A 119 -10.69 21.13 -7.07
C ARG A 119 -10.01 21.29 -5.70
N MET A 120 -8.68 21.27 -5.66
CA MET A 120 -7.92 21.43 -4.43
C MET A 120 -8.01 22.87 -3.88
N ARG A 121 -8.01 23.89 -4.76
CA ARG A 121 -8.22 25.28 -4.39
C ARG A 121 -9.46 25.45 -3.48
N ASN A 122 -10.56 24.75 -3.82
CA ASN A 122 -11.84 24.89 -3.12
C ASN A 122 -11.98 24.01 -1.88
N LYS A 123 -11.09 23.01 -1.67
CA LYS A 123 -11.32 21.94 -0.68
C LYS A 123 -10.12 21.57 0.19
N SER A 124 -8.96 22.19 0.03
CA SER A 124 -7.75 21.73 0.71
C SER A 124 -7.08 22.82 1.55
N TYR A 125 -6.19 22.37 2.44
CA TYR A 125 -5.32 23.24 3.22
C TYR A 125 -4.28 23.99 2.36
N CYS A 126 -4.17 23.66 1.07
CA CYS A 126 -3.21 24.26 0.13
C CYS A 126 -3.77 25.47 -0.63
N ASN A 127 -4.99 25.95 -0.35
CA ASN A 127 -5.63 27.04 -1.07
C ASN A 127 -4.76 28.31 -1.12
N ASN A 128 -4.15 28.73 -0.01
CA ASN A 128 -3.29 29.91 0.06
C ASN A 128 -2.07 29.80 -0.86
N ILE A 129 -1.48 28.59 -0.99
CA ILE A 129 -0.35 28.35 -1.89
C ILE A 129 -0.84 28.39 -3.34
N ILE A 130 -1.99 27.76 -3.62
CA ILE A 130 -2.58 27.73 -4.96
C ILE A 130 -2.91 29.15 -5.43
N ASP A 131 -3.62 29.95 -4.60
CA ASP A 131 -3.98 31.34 -4.94
C ASP A 131 -2.78 32.27 -5.15
N LYS A 132 -1.63 31.93 -4.55
CA LYS A 132 -0.40 32.72 -4.69
C LYS A 132 0.32 32.47 -6.01
N TYR A 133 0.26 31.26 -6.55
CA TYR A 133 1.10 30.86 -7.70
C TYR A 133 0.31 30.55 -8.98
N PHE A 134 -1.01 30.53 -8.90
CA PHE A 134 -1.91 30.24 -10.02
C PHE A 134 -2.93 31.34 -10.22
N ILE A 135 -3.25 31.69 -11.44
CA ILE A 135 -4.27 32.69 -11.78
C ILE A 135 -5.50 31.97 -12.32
N PHE A 136 -6.66 32.39 -11.82
CA PHE A 136 -7.97 31.86 -12.20
C PHE A 136 -8.84 32.97 -12.77
N ASN A 137 -9.72 32.65 -13.72
CA ASN A 137 -10.75 33.56 -14.22
C ASN A 137 -11.96 33.59 -13.28
N ASP A 138 -12.96 34.43 -13.60
CA ASP A 138 -14.19 34.57 -12.82
C ASP A 138 -15.03 33.27 -12.80
N GLU A 139 -14.88 32.40 -13.78
CA GLU A 139 -15.52 31.08 -13.86
C GLU A 139 -14.75 30.01 -13.08
N ASN A 140 -13.67 30.41 -12.38
CA ASN A 140 -12.79 29.56 -11.59
C ASN A 140 -11.98 28.53 -12.44
N ASP A 141 -11.75 28.82 -13.72
CA ASP A 141 -10.83 28.06 -14.53
C ASP A 141 -9.40 28.53 -14.32
N LEU A 142 -8.46 27.60 -14.28
CA LEU A 142 -7.03 27.89 -14.20
C LEU A 142 -6.53 28.40 -15.55
N ILE A 143 -6.11 29.68 -15.61
CA ILE A 143 -5.71 30.37 -16.83
C ILE A 143 -4.22 30.69 -16.95
N ASP A 144 -3.49 30.79 -15.80
CA ASP A 144 -2.06 31.02 -15.82
C ASP A 144 -1.36 30.29 -14.66
N TRP A 145 -0.23 29.67 -14.94
CA TRP A 145 0.65 28.94 -14.02
C TRP A 145 2.14 29.23 -14.26
N SER A 146 2.44 30.27 -15.04
CA SER A 146 3.81 30.64 -15.40
C SER A 146 4.71 30.97 -14.22
N ASN A 147 4.11 31.41 -13.12
CA ASN A 147 4.80 31.75 -11.86
C ASN A 147 4.86 30.58 -10.87
N CYS A 148 4.47 29.36 -11.25
CA CYS A 148 4.48 28.21 -10.36
C CYS A 148 5.83 27.47 -10.41
N PRO A 149 6.66 27.53 -9.37
CA PRO A 149 7.90 26.77 -9.30
C PRO A 149 7.65 25.30 -8.98
N GLY A 150 8.60 24.42 -9.32
CA GLY A 150 8.47 22.97 -9.12
C GLY A 150 8.17 22.54 -7.68
N TRP A 151 8.74 23.21 -6.67
CA TRP A 151 8.47 22.88 -5.27
C TRP A 151 7.00 23.12 -4.87
N VAL A 152 6.31 24.07 -5.49
CA VAL A 152 4.85 24.27 -5.29
C VAL A 152 4.07 23.06 -5.78
N MET A 153 4.41 22.57 -7.00
CA MET A 153 3.80 21.34 -7.52
C MET A 153 4.02 20.15 -6.58
N VAL A 154 5.22 19.99 -6.04
CA VAL A 154 5.56 18.94 -5.08
C VAL A 154 4.67 19.01 -3.84
N GLU A 155 4.38 20.21 -3.32
CA GLU A 155 3.56 20.39 -2.12
C GLU A 155 2.06 20.16 -2.36
N ILE A 156 1.52 20.69 -3.46
CA ILE A 156 0.07 20.67 -3.67
C ILE A 156 -0.45 19.37 -4.27
N LEU A 157 0.38 18.61 -5.02
CA LEU A 157 -0.10 17.41 -5.71
C LEU A 157 -0.39 16.26 -4.75
N ALA A 158 -1.54 15.61 -4.93
CA ALA A 158 -1.81 14.32 -4.30
C ALA A 158 -0.81 13.27 -4.78
N PHE A 159 -0.51 12.27 -3.95
CA PHE A 159 0.56 11.29 -4.21
C PHE A 159 0.53 10.67 -5.62
N GLY A 160 -0.66 10.40 -6.15
CA GLY A 160 -0.79 9.86 -7.52
C GLY A 160 -0.35 10.84 -8.60
N ASP A 161 -0.80 12.10 -8.49
CA ASP A 161 -0.47 13.18 -9.42
C ASP A 161 1.00 13.62 -9.25
N PHE A 162 1.49 13.58 -8.01
CA PHE A 162 2.92 13.79 -7.72
C PHE A 162 3.81 12.75 -8.40
N LEU A 163 3.43 11.47 -8.42
CA LEU A 163 4.21 10.45 -9.14
C LEU A 163 4.25 10.71 -10.65
N GLU A 164 3.17 11.21 -11.27
CA GLU A 164 3.22 11.62 -12.69
C GLU A 164 4.21 12.76 -12.91
N PHE A 165 4.16 13.79 -12.06
CA PHE A 165 5.11 14.91 -12.12
C PHE A 165 6.56 14.45 -11.87
N TYR A 166 6.77 13.58 -10.87
CA TYR A 166 8.07 13.00 -10.56
C TYR A 166 8.69 12.30 -11.77
N PHE A 167 7.92 11.40 -12.42
CA PHE A 167 8.43 10.68 -13.60
C PHE A 167 8.55 11.56 -14.84
N PHE A 168 7.70 12.54 -14.99
CA PHE A 168 7.85 13.56 -16.04
C PHE A 168 9.18 14.27 -15.89
N CYS A 169 9.48 14.83 -14.72
CA CYS A 169 10.73 15.53 -14.47
C CYS A 169 11.96 14.63 -14.65
N LYS A 170 11.93 13.41 -14.08
CA LYS A 170 13.04 12.45 -14.21
C LYS A 170 13.30 12.05 -15.66
N GLN A 171 12.26 11.83 -16.46
CA GLN A 171 12.40 11.49 -17.88
C GLN A 171 13.02 12.63 -18.70
N GLU A 172 12.64 13.86 -18.42
CA GLU A 172 13.13 15.05 -19.11
C GLU A 172 14.57 15.38 -18.75
N LEU A 173 14.95 15.19 -17.48
CA LEU A 173 16.25 15.58 -16.95
C LEU A 173 17.33 14.52 -17.17
N GLU A 174 16.99 13.25 -17.01
CA GLU A 174 17.96 12.14 -16.98
C GLU A 174 17.87 11.22 -18.22
N GLY A 175 16.80 11.36 -19.00
CA GLY A 175 16.48 10.43 -20.08
C GLY A 175 15.99 9.05 -19.59
N LYS A 176 15.66 8.15 -20.53
CA LYS A 176 15.03 6.85 -20.21
C LYS A 176 15.99 5.81 -19.59
N ALA A 177 17.30 6.07 -19.57
CA ALA A 177 18.31 5.03 -19.32
C ALA A 177 18.66 4.75 -17.86
N TYR A 178 18.27 5.60 -16.91
CA TYR A 178 18.86 5.61 -15.56
C TYR A 178 17.96 5.12 -14.42
N LEU A 179 16.74 4.65 -14.70
CA LEU A 179 15.81 4.15 -13.67
C LEU A 179 16.18 2.70 -13.28
N THR A 180 17.37 2.49 -12.72
CA THR A 180 17.84 1.15 -12.33
C THR A 180 17.45 0.75 -10.93
N ASP A 181 17.13 1.71 -10.07
CA ASP A 181 16.77 1.48 -8.68
C ASP A 181 15.27 1.25 -8.51
N ILE A 182 14.92 0.50 -7.47
CA ILE A 182 13.53 0.16 -7.23
C ILE A 182 12.70 1.40 -6.84
N SER A 183 13.32 2.34 -6.13
CA SER A 183 12.75 3.63 -5.74
C SER A 183 12.45 4.56 -6.91
N GLU A 184 13.02 4.29 -8.09
CA GLU A 184 12.78 5.02 -9.34
C GLU A 184 11.92 4.25 -10.33
N ASN A 185 11.54 3.02 -9.99
CA ASN A 185 10.74 2.19 -10.89
C ASN A 185 9.25 2.57 -10.85
N LYS A 186 8.75 3.12 -11.96
CA LYS A 186 7.35 3.57 -12.09
C LYS A 186 6.35 2.50 -11.65
N SER A 187 6.49 1.26 -12.10
CA SER A 187 5.58 0.17 -11.75
C SER A 187 5.63 -0.17 -10.25
N ALA A 188 6.81 -0.10 -9.61
CA ALA A 188 6.96 -0.33 -8.18
C ALA A 188 6.29 0.77 -7.36
N LEU A 189 6.52 2.05 -7.69
CA LEU A 189 5.90 3.17 -6.98
C LEU A 189 4.37 3.20 -7.14
N TYR A 190 3.84 2.78 -8.30
CA TYR A 190 2.39 2.63 -8.49
C TYR A 190 1.77 1.49 -7.68
N LEU A 191 2.51 0.40 -7.40
CA LEU A 191 2.06 -0.62 -6.46
C LEU A 191 1.92 -0.04 -5.04
N ILE A 192 2.88 0.78 -4.62
CA ILE A 192 2.85 1.48 -3.31
C ILE A 192 1.68 2.47 -3.26
N LYS A 193 1.49 3.29 -4.30
CA LYS A 193 0.34 4.20 -4.41
C LYS A 193 -0.99 3.46 -4.25
N ASN A 194 -1.14 2.32 -4.94
CA ASN A 194 -2.36 1.52 -4.88
C ASN A 194 -2.59 0.95 -3.47
N LEU A 195 -1.54 0.43 -2.83
CA LEU A 195 -1.61 -0.06 -1.45
C LEU A 195 -1.96 1.06 -0.47
N ARG A 196 -1.31 2.22 -0.58
CA ARG A 196 -1.61 3.42 0.23
C ARG A 196 -3.07 3.82 0.11
N ASN A 197 -3.59 3.90 -1.11
CA ASN A 197 -4.98 4.29 -1.34
C ASN A 197 -5.94 3.23 -0.77
N ALA A 198 -5.67 1.95 -0.97
CA ALA A 198 -6.48 0.89 -0.39
C ALA A 198 -6.51 0.95 1.14
N CYS A 199 -5.36 1.23 1.79
CA CYS A 199 -5.27 1.39 3.24
C CYS A 199 -6.00 2.65 3.73
N ALA A 200 -5.81 3.79 3.08
CA ALA A 200 -6.45 5.06 3.42
C ALA A 200 -7.98 5.00 3.28
N HIS A 201 -8.49 4.29 2.27
CA HIS A 201 -9.92 4.03 2.10
C HIS A 201 -10.46 2.88 2.95
N ASN A 202 -9.67 2.40 3.91
CA ASN A 202 -10.09 1.30 4.79
C ASN A 202 -10.48 0.00 4.07
N ASN A 203 -9.94 -0.31 2.90
CA ASN A 203 -10.20 -1.58 2.22
C ASN A 203 -9.66 -2.76 3.04
N CYS A 204 -10.30 -3.93 2.90
CA CYS A 204 -9.84 -5.17 3.54
C CYS A 204 -8.66 -5.74 2.75
N ILE A 205 -7.44 -5.46 3.19
CA ILE A 205 -6.21 -5.84 2.46
C ILE A 205 -6.02 -7.36 2.46
N PHE A 206 -6.28 -8.01 3.60
CA PHE A 206 -6.16 -9.46 3.73
C PHE A 206 -7.40 -10.24 3.26
N GLU A 207 -8.29 -9.60 2.50
CA GLU A 207 -9.53 -10.24 2.01
C GLU A 207 -9.26 -11.55 1.24
N ASN A 208 -8.21 -11.57 0.41
CA ASN A 208 -7.89 -12.72 -0.41
C ASN A 208 -6.37 -12.87 -0.61
N LEU A 209 -5.79 -13.88 0.04
CA LEU A 209 -4.39 -14.25 -0.05
C LEU A 209 -4.11 -15.37 -1.07
N ARG A 210 -5.11 -15.76 -1.88
CA ARG A 210 -4.94 -16.77 -2.92
C ARG A 210 -4.16 -16.19 -4.10
N PRO A 211 -3.31 -16.99 -4.76
CA PRO A 211 -2.61 -16.56 -5.97
C PRO A 211 -3.59 -16.05 -7.03
N LYS A 212 -3.25 -14.93 -7.65
CA LYS A 212 -3.90 -14.34 -8.82
C LYS A 212 -2.83 -14.11 -9.88
N GLN A 213 -3.24 -13.76 -11.09
CA GLN A 213 -2.30 -13.54 -12.21
C GLN A 213 -1.63 -12.14 -12.18
N SER A 214 -1.21 -11.65 -11.03
CA SER A 214 -0.41 -10.42 -10.95
C SER A 214 1.00 -10.71 -11.47
N LYS A 215 1.53 -9.80 -12.31
CA LYS A 215 2.92 -9.88 -12.79
C LYS A 215 3.77 -8.91 -11.97
N PRO A 216 4.72 -9.38 -11.17
CA PRO A 216 5.61 -8.49 -10.44
C PRO A 216 6.56 -7.77 -11.40
N PRO A 217 6.93 -6.49 -11.15
CA PRO A 217 8.01 -5.84 -11.85
C PRO A 217 9.31 -6.64 -11.72
N THR A 218 10.09 -6.70 -12.80
CA THR A 218 11.32 -7.52 -12.85
C THR A 218 12.30 -7.14 -11.73
N ILE A 219 12.40 -5.85 -11.44
CA ILE A 219 13.29 -5.35 -10.37
C ILE A 219 12.84 -5.84 -8.98
N VAL A 220 11.54 -5.78 -8.67
CA VAL A 220 10.99 -6.31 -7.41
C VAL A 220 11.32 -7.79 -7.27
N ARG A 221 11.03 -8.57 -8.30
CA ARG A 221 11.33 -10.00 -8.31
C ARG A 221 12.82 -10.28 -8.06
N ARG A 222 13.72 -9.56 -8.74
CA ARG A 222 15.17 -9.71 -8.59
C ARG A 222 15.63 -9.41 -7.16
N ARG A 223 15.16 -8.31 -6.57
CA ARG A 223 15.49 -7.91 -5.19
C ARG A 223 14.97 -8.91 -4.16
N VAL A 224 13.76 -9.47 -4.36
CA VAL A 224 13.21 -10.53 -3.48
C VAL A 224 14.05 -11.79 -3.53
N ILE A 225 14.49 -12.23 -4.71
CA ILE A 225 15.35 -13.42 -4.85
C ILE A 225 16.68 -13.25 -4.09
N GLN A 226 17.22 -12.04 -4.03
CA GLN A 226 18.47 -11.74 -3.30
C GLN A 226 18.32 -11.76 -1.78
N ARG A 227 17.11 -11.50 -1.25
CA ARG A 227 16.84 -11.30 0.19
C ARG A 227 16.08 -12.44 0.85
N SER A 228 15.48 -13.33 0.07
CA SER A 228 14.67 -14.44 0.56
C SER A 228 15.41 -15.76 0.49
N LYS A 229 15.18 -16.62 1.51
CA LYS A 229 15.65 -18.02 1.51
C LYS A 229 14.79 -18.97 0.66
N TYR A 230 13.64 -18.50 0.17
CA TYR A 230 12.73 -19.32 -0.61
C TYR A 230 13.23 -19.54 -2.05
N SER A 231 12.83 -20.64 -2.65
CA SER A 231 13.12 -20.94 -4.06
C SER A 231 12.46 -19.91 -5.00
N LYS A 232 13.04 -19.73 -6.20
CA LYS A 232 12.51 -18.85 -7.24
C LYS A 232 11.03 -19.16 -7.58
N ASP A 233 10.65 -20.43 -7.59
CA ASP A 233 9.27 -20.85 -7.89
C ASP A 233 8.30 -20.44 -6.78
N THR A 234 8.71 -20.61 -5.52
CA THR A 234 7.91 -20.15 -4.37
C THR A 234 7.75 -18.62 -4.39
N ILE A 235 8.83 -17.90 -4.64
CA ILE A 235 8.82 -16.43 -4.75
C ILE A 235 7.86 -16.00 -5.87
N ASN A 236 8.00 -16.57 -7.06
CA ASN A 236 7.13 -16.26 -8.20
C ASN A 236 5.66 -16.48 -7.84
N LYS A 237 5.32 -17.63 -7.24
CA LYS A 237 3.96 -17.94 -6.81
C LYS A 237 3.43 -16.95 -5.76
N LYS A 238 4.25 -16.58 -4.77
CA LYS A 238 3.85 -15.64 -3.72
C LYS A 238 3.67 -14.22 -4.26
N LEU A 239 4.50 -13.77 -5.17
CA LEU A 239 4.40 -12.45 -5.80
C LEU A 239 3.20 -12.32 -6.78
N THR A 240 2.49 -13.41 -7.12
CA THR A 240 1.19 -13.31 -7.82
C THR A 240 0.04 -12.92 -6.89
N VAL A 241 0.25 -12.93 -5.59
CA VAL A 241 -0.72 -12.50 -4.57
C VAL A 241 -0.57 -11.00 -4.37
N ARG A 242 -1.54 -10.23 -4.86
CA ARG A 242 -1.44 -8.76 -4.90
C ARG A 242 -1.08 -8.10 -3.55
N PRO A 243 -1.73 -8.40 -2.42
CA PRO A 243 -1.34 -7.82 -1.13
C PRO A 243 0.10 -8.14 -0.73
N ILE A 244 0.59 -9.33 -1.07
CA ILE A 244 1.99 -9.72 -0.81
C ILE A 244 2.94 -8.94 -1.72
N LEU A 245 2.64 -8.84 -3.01
CA LEU A 245 3.45 -8.11 -3.97
C LEU A 245 3.57 -6.62 -3.57
N GLU A 246 2.45 -5.98 -3.28
CA GLU A 246 2.40 -4.56 -2.90
C GLU A 246 3.19 -4.30 -1.62
N PHE A 247 3.03 -5.15 -0.60
CA PHE A 247 3.75 -5.02 0.66
C PHE A 247 5.25 -5.27 0.52
N VAL A 248 5.64 -6.31 -0.18
CA VAL A 248 7.07 -6.61 -0.42
C VAL A 248 7.73 -5.48 -1.21
N THR A 249 7.03 -4.90 -2.20
CA THR A 249 7.52 -3.73 -2.94
C THR A 249 7.70 -2.53 -2.01
N LEU A 250 6.74 -2.27 -1.12
CA LEU A 250 6.84 -1.22 -0.11
C LEU A 250 8.10 -1.40 0.77
N ILE A 251 8.34 -2.60 1.31
CA ILE A 251 9.50 -2.91 2.16
C ILE A 251 10.82 -2.63 1.45
N LEU A 252 10.93 -3.05 0.18
CA LEU A 252 12.14 -2.88 -0.62
C LEU A 252 12.42 -1.41 -0.95
N VAL A 253 11.38 -0.65 -1.33
CA VAL A 253 11.52 0.80 -1.60
C VAL A 253 11.81 1.56 -0.31
N TYR A 254 11.16 1.17 0.79
CA TYR A 254 11.36 1.78 2.11
C TYR A 254 12.81 1.66 2.58
N ASP A 255 13.39 0.46 2.43
CA ASP A 255 14.79 0.18 2.76
C ASP A 255 15.79 1.03 1.96
N GLU A 256 15.50 1.27 0.68
CA GLU A 256 16.39 1.99 -0.22
C GLU A 256 16.28 3.52 -0.09
N LEU A 257 15.06 4.03 0.12
CA LEU A 257 14.76 5.45 -0.06
C LEU A 257 14.71 6.23 1.26
N VAL A 258 14.19 5.62 2.34
CA VAL A 258 13.90 6.35 3.57
C VAL A 258 15.15 6.48 4.44
N SER A 259 15.36 7.67 5.02
CA SER A 259 16.53 7.96 5.88
C SER A 259 16.60 7.03 7.10
N GLU A 260 17.81 6.73 7.57
CA GLU A 260 18.07 5.77 8.66
C GLU A 260 17.34 6.15 9.97
N ILE A 261 17.21 7.42 10.28
CA ILE A 261 16.54 7.89 11.51
C ILE A 261 15.06 7.51 11.50
N ILE A 262 14.35 7.82 10.41
CA ILE A 262 12.92 7.50 10.24
C ILE A 262 12.75 5.99 10.11
N LYS A 263 13.64 5.35 9.33
CA LYS A 263 13.65 3.91 9.07
C LYS A 263 13.70 3.10 10.38
N LYS A 264 14.62 3.42 11.28
CA LYS A 264 14.80 2.72 12.57
C LYS A 264 13.51 2.68 13.39
N HIS A 265 12.82 3.82 13.53
CA HIS A 265 11.55 3.89 14.26
C HIS A 265 10.48 3.01 13.60
N ARG A 266 10.30 3.14 12.31
CA ARG A 266 9.23 2.46 11.57
C ARG A 266 9.46 0.96 11.46
N ILE A 267 10.72 0.51 11.36
CA ILE A 267 11.07 -0.91 11.39
C ILE A 267 10.76 -1.52 12.75
N SER A 268 10.95 -0.78 13.84
CA SER A 268 10.56 -1.25 15.19
C SER A 268 9.05 -1.52 15.26
N GLU A 269 8.21 -0.61 14.76
CA GLU A 269 6.75 -0.83 14.68
C GLU A 269 6.38 -2.02 13.78
N LEU A 270 7.09 -2.16 12.65
CA LEU A 270 6.90 -3.28 11.72
C LEU A 270 7.25 -4.62 12.39
N LYS A 271 8.38 -4.71 13.07
CA LYS A 271 8.80 -5.90 13.83
C LYS A 271 7.81 -6.23 14.93
N LEU A 272 7.36 -5.23 15.70
CA LEU A 272 6.34 -5.40 16.74
C LEU A 272 5.03 -5.98 16.17
N LEU A 273 4.57 -5.48 15.03
CA LEU A 273 3.35 -6.00 14.40
C LEU A 273 3.54 -7.44 13.89
N PHE A 274 4.58 -7.68 13.10
CA PHE A 274 4.75 -8.96 12.40
C PHE A 274 5.36 -10.04 13.28
N LEU A 275 6.39 -9.72 14.07
CA LEU A 275 7.13 -10.73 14.82
C LEU A 275 6.54 -11.02 16.19
N GLU A 276 5.74 -10.10 16.75
CA GLU A 276 5.12 -10.28 18.06
C GLU A 276 3.59 -10.36 17.96
N ARG A 277 2.91 -9.30 17.52
CA ARG A 277 1.45 -9.24 17.57
C ARG A 277 0.77 -10.28 16.69
N MET A 278 1.27 -10.53 15.48
CA MET A 278 0.71 -11.56 14.59
C MET A 278 0.96 -12.98 15.12
N LYS A 279 2.03 -13.18 15.91
CA LYS A 279 2.33 -14.48 16.53
C LYS A 279 1.50 -14.78 17.77
N LYS A 280 0.97 -13.75 18.44
CA LYS A 280 0.29 -13.90 19.74
C LYS A 280 -0.86 -14.93 19.70
N ASN A 281 -1.64 -14.95 18.63
CA ASN A 281 -2.80 -15.84 18.45
C ASN A 281 -2.61 -16.81 17.29
N LYS A 282 -1.36 -17.22 17.00
CA LYS A 282 -1.04 -18.06 15.83
C LYS A 282 -1.74 -19.42 15.83
N GLU A 283 -2.02 -19.97 17.02
CA GLU A 283 -2.65 -21.29 17.15
C GLU A 283 -4.01 -21.37 16.47
N ILE A 284 -4.77 -20.28 16.41
CA ILE A 284 -6.09 -20.31 15.76
C ILE A 284 -5.98 -20.48 14.25
N PHE A 285 -4.79 -20.25 13.66
CA PHE A 285 -4.53 -20.38 12.23
C PHE A 285 -3.72 -21.62 11.84
N MET A 286 -3.34 -22.48 12.81
CA MET A 286 -2.44 -23.62 12.54
C MET A 286 -2.95 -24.59 11.47
N LYS A 287 -4.27 -24.69 11.31
CA LYS A 287 -4.89 -25.53 10.26
C LYS A 287 -5.04 -24.80 8.92
N ASN A 288 -4.76 -23.50 8.82
CA ASN A 288 -4.86 -22.73 7.59
C ASN A 288 -3.50 -22.54 6.92
N SER A 289 -3.14 -23.46 6.02
CA SER A 289 -1.86 -23.46 5.32
C SER A 289 -1.65 -22.21 4.45
N LEU A 290 -2.71 -21.63 3.90
CA LEU A 290 -2.64 -20.41 3.07
C LEU A 290 -2.19 -19.20 3.89
N ILE A 291 -2.84 -18.96 5.04
CA ILE A 291 -2.49 -17.86 5.94
C ILE A 291 -1.09 -18.05 6.48
N LEU A 292 -0.76 -19.24 7.01
CA LEU A 292 0.55 -19.53 7.57
C LEU A 292 1.69 -19.39 6.55
N SER A 293 1.51 -19.92 5.34
CA SER A 293 2.55 -19.81 4.31
C SER A 293 2.74 -18.39 3.79
N SER A 294 1.67 -17.59 3.78
CA SER A 294 1.75 -16.17 3.41
C SER A 294 2.47 -15.36 4.48
N TYR A 295 2.11 -15.59 5.74
CA TYR A 295 2.78 -14.98 6.90
C TYR A 295 4.28 -15.29 6.92
N ARG A 296 4.67 -16.59 6.84
CA ARG A 296 6.07 -17.02 6.87
C ARG A 296 6.89 -16.42 5.72
N PHE A 297 6.30 -16.28 4.55
CA PHE A 297 6.97 -15.63 3.42
C PHE A 297 7.25 -14.14 3.69
N ILE A 298 6.27 -13.41 4.23
CA ILE A 298 6.44 -12.00 4.60
C ILE A 298 7.46 -11.83 5.73
N GLU A 299 7.39 -12.68 6.76
CA GLU A 299 8.36 -12.70 7.87
C GLU A 299 9.80 -12.87 7.34
N ASP A 300 10.03 -13.78 6.42
CA ASP A 300 11.33 -14.01 5.78
C ASP A 300 11.84 -12.77 5.05
N ILE A 301 10.98 -12.08 4.29
CA ILE A 301 11.34 -10.85 3.59
C ILE A 301 11.69 -9.73 4.57
N ILE A 302 10.93 -9.56 5.65
CA ILE A 302 11.21 -8.54 6.67
C ILE A 302 12.58 -8.80 7.30
N ILE A 303 12.84 -10.03 7.73
CA ILE A 303 14.12 -10.41 8.35
C ILE A 303 15.29 -10.29 7.35
N GLY A 304 15.07 -10.73 6.10
CA GLY A 304 16.10 -10.67 5.06
C GLY A 304 16.43 -9.24 4.58
N THR A 305 15.48 -8.30 4.73
CA THR A 305 15.67 -6.89 4.34
C THR A 305 16.26 -6.08 5.49
N PHE A 306 15.71 -6.21 6.68
CA PHE A 306 16.09 -5.42 7.86
C PHE A 306 16.88 -6.30 8.86
N LYS A 307 18.02 -6.82 8.41
CA LYS A 307 18.96 -7.52 9.29
C LYS A 307 19.46 -6.55 10.35
N GLU A 308 19.56 -7.01 11.59
CA GLU A 308 20.32 -6.31 12.62
C GLU A 308 21.80 -6.46 12.26
N GLU A 309 22.52 -5.34 12.16
CA GLU A 309 23.97 -5.31 12.10
C GLU A 309 24.56 -5.73 13.44
#